data_90642f14e997e13fa191ef65a4164cbd
#
_entry.id   90642f14e997e13fa191ef65a4164cbd
#
_cell.length_a   1.000
_cell.length_b   1.000
_cell.length_c   1.000
_cell.angle_alpha   90.00
_cell.angle_beta   90.00
_cell.angle_gamma   90.00
#
_symmetry.space_group_name_H-M   'P 1'
#
loop_
_entity.id
_entity.type
_entity.pdbx_description
1 polymer ?
#
loop_
_entity_poly.entity_id
_entity_poly.type
_entity_poly.pdbx_seq_one_letter_code
_entity_poly.pdbx_strand_id
1 'polypeptide(L)'
;MSFNGKSRSFLLRELIRRDFIKKYKRTTFGILWSALSPLFLLLIMDLVFGTFFGRNMSHYTIYLFSGLLLYNYFASSTKGALSVLYSNASIYTKVPVPKIYFILSHSTAQFINFLVSLAVYFVFVAVDGISFKLNFFALIYPTLCLYLINLGISIFLSTVYIFFRDINYLWPLLCRVIMYASAIFYDVSILPNIMRRLLKCNPLYMCIDYFRQVVIHNSVPTLSYNLMLCAMTVFCLLVGGCTYRICRDKIPLYV
;
A
#
# COMPACT_ATOMS: atom_id res chain seq x y z
N MET A 1 -14.83 -27.05 17.47
CA MET A 1 -15.85 -26.63 16.49
C MET A 1 -15.15 -26.21 15.21
N SER A 2 -15.24 -26.98 14.13
CA SER A 2 -14.70 -26.58 12.83
C SER A 2 -15.69 -25.57 12.19
N PHE A 3 -15.26 -24.32 12.05
CA PHE A 3 -16.04 -23.33 11.30
C PHE A 3 -16.24 -23.81 9.86
N ASN A 4 -17.48 -23.95 9.43
CA ASN A 4 -17.86 -24.31 8.07
C ASN A 4 -17.40 -23.19 7.11
N GLY A 5 -17.02 -23.48 5.87
CA GLY A 5 -16.47 -22.49 4.91
C GLY A 5 -17.34 -21.23 4.75
N LYS A 6 -18.68 -21.37 4.78
CA LYS A 6 -19.64 -20.24 4.75
C LYS A 6 -19.52 -19.33 5.99
N SER A 7 -19.23 -19.90 7.16
CA SER A 7 -19.04 -19.15 8.41
C SER A 7 -17.73 -18.36 8.40
N ARG A 8 -16.68 -18.87 7.73
CA ARG A 8 -15.37 -18.20 7.63
C ARG A 8 -15.42 -16.98 6.69
N SER A 9 -16.07 -17.09 5.55
CA SER A 9 -16.23 -15.96 4.61
C SER A 9 -17.12 -14.86 5.20
N PHE A 10 -18.18 -15.22 5.91
CA PHE A 10 -19.03 -14.27 6.62
C PHE A 10 -18.22 -13.50 7.69
N LEU A 11 -17.45 -14.22 8.51
CA LEU A 11 -16.62 -13.61 9.53
C LEU A 11 -15.60 -12.62 8.94
N LEU A 12 -14.90 -13.00 7.87
CA LEU A 12 -13.94 -12.13 7.21
C LEU A 12 -14.63 -10.86 6.66
N ARG A 13 -15.79 -10.99 6.05
CA ARG A 13 -16.57 -9.86 5.54
C ARG A 13 -16.96 -8.89 6.66
N GLU A 14 -17.43 -9.39 7.80
CA GLU A 14 -17.80 -8.55 8.95
C GLU A 14 -16.58 -7.86 9.57
N LEU A 15 -15.43 -8.54 9.62
CA LEU A 15 -14.17 -7.93 10.08
C LEU A 15 -13.72 -6.80 9.13
N ILE A 16 -13.78 -7.01 7.81
CA ILE A 16 -13.45 -5.97 6.82
C ILE A 16 -14.38 -4.77 6.99
N ARG A 17 -15.69 -5.01 7.08
CA ARG A 17 -16.68 -3.95 7.31
C ARG A 17 -16.42 -3.18 8.59
N ARG A 18 -16.13 -3.87 9.68
CA ARG A 18 -15.77 -3.27 10.98
C ARG A 18 -14.54 -2.36 10.85
N ASP A 19 -13.46 -2.87 10.23
CA ASP A 19 -12.20 -2.16 10.13
C ASP A 19 -12.31 -0.94 9.20
N PHE A 20 -13.10 -1.05 8.12
CA PHE A 20 -13.40 0.07 7.24
C PHE A 20 -14.23 1.15 7.94
N ILE A 21 -15.32 0.78 8.63
CA ILE A 21 -16.18 1.73 9.35
C ILE A 21 -15.42 2.37 10.52
N LYS A 22 -14.58 1.61 11.24
CA LYS A 22 -13.81 2.10 12.38
C LYS A 22 -12.96 3.32 12.02
N LYS A 23 -12.42 3.38 10.81
CA LYS A 23 -11.58 4.47 10.33
C LYS A 23 -12.33 5.79 10.22
N TYR A 24 -13.63 5.74 9.88
CA TYR A 24 -14.45 6.93 9.62
C TYR A 24 -15.50 7.20 10.71
N LYS A 25 -15.58 6.34 11.72
CA LYS A 25 -16.53 6.49 12.82
C LYS A 25 -16.26 7.79 13.58
N ARG A 26 -17.29 8.60 13.74
CA ARG A 26 -17.26 9.91 14.45
C ARG A 26 -16.54 11.04 13.70
N THR A 27 -16.32 10.93 12.40
CA THR A 27 -15.82 12.04 11.58
C THR A 27 -16.96 12.67 10.79
N THR A 28 -16.97 14.01 10.71
CA THR A 28 -18.03 14.78 10.04
C THR A 28 -18.08 14.47 8.53
N PHE A 29 -16.92 14.37 7.89
CA PHE A 29 -16.82 14.10 6.45
C PHE A 29 -16.74 12.61 6.11
N GLY A 30 -16.68 11.70 7.10
CA GLY A 30 -16.71 10.25 6.87
C GLY A 30 -15.70 9.79 5.82
N ILE A 31 -16.20 9.02 4.85
CA ILE A 31 -15.40 8.46 3.73
C ILE A 31 -14.78 9.56 2.84
N LEU A 32 -15.35 10.77 2.79
CA LEU A 32 -14.77 11.85 1.98
C LEU A 32 -13.32 12.18 2.35
N TRP A 33 -12.91 11.92 3.59
CA TRP A 33 -11.50 12.04 3.99
C TRP A 33 -10.54 11.15 3.20
N SER A 34 -11.01 10.02 2.68
CA SER A 34 -10.16 9.15 1.81
C SER A 34 -9.79 9.81 0.49
N ALA A 35 -10.66 10.71 0.01
CA ALA A 35 -10.41 11.50 -1.20
C ALA A 35 -9.73 12.84 -0.87
N LEU A 36 -10.22 13.55 0.16
CA LEU A 36 -9.71 14.88 0.52
C LEU A 36 -8.26 14.85 1.01
N SER A 37 -7.88 13.87 1.83
CA SER A 37 -6.52 13.80 2.38
C SER A 37 -5.42 13.68 1.31
N PRO A 38 -5.50 12.77 0.31
CA PRO A 38 -4.57 12.75 -0.80
C PRO A 38 -4.57 14.05 -1.63
N LEU A 39 -5.74 14.68 -1.81
CA LEU A 39 -5.87 15.92 -2.55
C LEU A 39 -5.17 17.10 -1.87
N PHE A 40 -5.40 17.30 -0.57
CA PHE A 40 -4.72 18.35 0.18
C PHE A 40 -3.20 18.15 0.15
N LEU A 41 -2.74 16.91 0.33
CA LEU A 41 -1.32 16.61 0.25
C LEU A 41 -0.75 16.91 -1.14
N LEU A 42 -1.47 16.53 -2.21
CA LEU A 42 -1.09 16.85 -3.58
C LEU A 42 -0.97 18.36 -3.78
N LEU A 43 -2.00 19.14 -3.40
CA LEU A 43 -2.00 20.60 -3.57
C LEU A 43 -0.82 21.25 -2.86
N ILE A 44 -0.52 20.84 -1.63
CA ILE A 44 0.62 21.36 -0.88
C ILE A 44 1.94 20.99 -1.57
N MET A 45 2.09 19.75 -1.98
CA MET A 45 3.31 19.26 -2.61
C MET A 45 3.51 19.84 -4.01
N ASP A 46 2.44 20.04 -4.78
CA ASP A 46 2.49 20.68 -6.10
C ASP A 46 2.88 22.15 -5.98
N LEU A 47 2.35 22.86 -4.99
CA LEU A 47 2.73 24.23 -4.70
C LEU A 47 4.22 24.37 -4.33
N VAL A 48 4.75 23.42 -3.55
CA VAL A 48 6.16 23.46 -3.09
C VAL A 48 7.10 22.99 -4.21
N PHE A 49 6.83 21.87 -4.83
CA PHE A 49 7.75 21.22 -5.79
C PHE A 49 7.43 21.53 -7.24
N GLY A 50 6.19 21.89 -7.58
CA GLY A 50 5.77 22.22 -8.93
C GLY A 50 6.53 23.39 -9.52
N THR A 51 6.89 24.39 -8.69
CA THR A 51 7.69 25.55 -9.12
C THR A 51 9.14 25.18 -9.48
N PHE A 52 9.70 24.16 -8.82
CA PHE A 52 11.10 23.73 -9.02
C PHE A 52 11.21 22.63 -10.10
N PHE A 53 10.34 21.65 -10.10
CA PHE A 53 10.43 20.47 -10.97
C PHE A 53 9.40 20.49 -12.11
N GLY A 54 8.25 21.14 -11.94
CA GLY A 54 7.17 21.19 -12.93
C GLY A 54 7.54 21.90 -14.23
N ARG A 55 8.55 22.79 -14.21
CA ARG A 55 8.99 23.49 -15.43
C ARG A 55 9.64 22.58 -16.46
N ASN A 56 10.20 21.45 -16.03
CA ASN A 56 10.98 20.55 -16.89
C ASN A 56 10.26 19.23 -17.19
N MET A 57 9.07 18.99 -16.63
CA MET A 57 8.35 17.74 -16.79
C MET A 57 6.89 17.99 -17.21
N SER A 58 6.50 17.43 -18.36
CA SER A 58 5.08 17.37 -18.74
C SER A 58 4.32 16.51 -17.74
N HIS A 59 3.09 16.94 -17.39
CA HIS A 59 2.21 16.22 -16.48
C HIS A 59 2.79 15.97 -15.07
N TYR A 60 3.60 16.93 -14.55
CA TYR A 60 4.27 16.78 -13.25
C TYR A 60 3.30 16.51 -12.11
N THR A 61 2.13 17.16 -12.08
CA THR A 61 1.09 16.96 -11.07
C THR A 61 0.63 15.49 -11.03
N ILE A 62 0.42 14.87 -12.20
CA ILE A 62 0.04 13.45 -12.30
C ILE A 62 1.21 12.54 -11.90
N TYR A 63 2.44 12.91 -12.29
CA TYR A 63 3.67 12.21 -11.87
C TYR A 63 3.81 12.18 -10.35
N LEU A 64 3.64 13.33 -9.70
CA LEU A 64 3.71 13.48 -8.25
C LEU A 64 2.57 12.73 -7.55
N PHE A 65 1.34 12.88 -8.07
CA PHE A 65 0.16 12.25 -7.48
C PHE A 65 0.23 10.74 -7.52
N SER A 66 0.67 10.13 -8.63
CA SER A 66 0.86 8.68 -8.72
C SER A 66 1.79 8.17 -7.62
N GLY A 67 2.94 8.83 -7.43
CA GLY A 67 3.92 8.47 -6.41
C GLY A 67 3.38 8.60 -4.98
N LEU A 68 2.76 9.75 -4.65
CA LEU A 68 2.19 10.00 -3.33
C LEU A 68 1.02 9.06 -3.01
N LEU A 69 0.17 8.77 -3.99
CA LEU A 69 -0.99 7.90 -3.83
C LEU A 69 -0.58 6.47 -3.44
N LEU A 70 0.33 5.86 -4.21
CA LEU A 70 0.81 4.51 -3.96
C LEU A 70 1.62 4.43 -2.66
N TYR A 71 2.47 5.43 -2.40
CA TYR A 71 3.22 5.51 -1.14
C TYR A 71 2.32 5.65 0.08
N ASN A 72 1.30 6.53 0.04
CA ASN A 72 0.38 6.73 1.15
C ASN A 72 -0.41 5.46 1.45
N TYR A 73 -0.81 4.71 0.44
CA TYR A 73 -1.42 3.40 0.63
C TYR A 73 -0.45 2.42 1.28
N PHE A 74 0.79 2.32 0.78
CA PHE A 74 1.83 1.48 1.36
C PHE A 74 2.08 1.84 2.83
N ALA A 75 2.32 3.11 3.13
CA ALA A 75 2.64 3.58 4.46
C ALA A 75 1.47 3.40 5.44
N SER A 76 0.23 3.72 5.04
CA SER A 76 -0.94 3.60 5.91
C SER A 76 -1.29 2.13 6.19
N SER A 77 -1.21 1.26 5.18
CA SER A 77 -1.47 -0.17 5.32
C SER A 77 -0.47 -0.83 6.25
N THR A 78 0.83 -0.62 6.02
CA THR A 78 1.90 -1.28 6.79
C THR A 78 2.05 -0.73 8.21
N LYS A 79 1.96 0.60 8.41
CA LYS A 79 1.97 1.22 9.76
C LYS A 79 0.75 0.78 10.58
N GLY A 80 -0.43 0.78 9.96
CA GLY A 80 -1.65 0.36 10.65
C GLY A 80 -1.65 -1.11 11.02
N ALA A 81 -0.96 -1.96 10.25
CA ALA A 81 -0.86 -3.38 10.51
C ALA A 81 -0.04 -3.73 11.77
N LEU A 82 0.90 -2.89 12.19
CA LEU A 82 1.76 -3.17 13.36
C LEU A 82 0.98 -3.67 14.57
N SER A 83 0.00 -2.92 15.02
CA SER A 83 -0.74 -3.24 16.24
C SER A 83 -1.96 -4.15 16.02
N VAL A 84 -2.24 -4.63 14.81
CA VAL A 84 -3.49 -5.35 14.50
C VAL A 84 -3.65 -6.62 15.34
N LEU A 85 -2.63 -7.46 15.45
CA LEU A 85 -2.72 -8.68 16.26
C LEU A 85 -2.83 -8.33 17.75
N TYR A 86 -2.05 -7.38 18.24
CA TYR A 86 -2.08 -6.97 19.64
C TYR A 86 -3.43 -6.36 20.03
N SER A 87 -3.96 -5.44 19.25
CA SER A 87 -5.23 -4.75 19.53
C SER A 87 -6.48 -5.65 19.45
N ASN A 88 -6.40 -6.79 18.74
CA ASN A 88 -7.49 -7.76 18.65
C ASN A 88 -7.27 -8.99 19.52
N ALA A 89 -6.29 -8.98 20.42
CA ALA A 89 -5.94 -10.10 21.29
C ALA A 89 -7.11 -10.59 22.14
N SER A 90 -7.87 -9.66 22.73
CA SER A 90 -9.04 -9.96 23.55
C SER A 90 -10.15 -10.74 22.80
N ILE A 91 -10.14 -10.71 21.46
CA ILE A 91 -11.12 -11.44 20.63
C ILE A 91 -10.63 -12.86 20.39
N TYR A 92 -9.43 -13.04 19.83
CA TYR A 92 -8.95 -14.37 19.44
C TYR A 92 -8.47 -15.23 20.61
N THR A 93 -8.30 -14.66 21.82
CA THR A 93 -8.08 -15.44 23.05
C THR A 93 -9.37 -16.03 23.59
N LYS A 94 -10.53 -15.37 23.35
CA LYS A 94 -11.85 -15.82 23.82
C LYS A 94 -12.60 -16.66 22.79
N VAL A 95 -12.37 -16.41 21.50
CA VAL A 95 -13.08 -17.08 20.40
C VAL A 95 -12.06 -17.72 19.46
N PRO A 96 -12.22 -18.99 19.03
CA PRO A 96 -11.28 -19.69 18.18
C PRO A 96 -11.32 -19.19 16.72
N VAL A 97 -10.92 -17.92 16.52
CA VAL A 97 -10.81 -17.28 15.20
C VAL A 97 -9.37 -17.35 14.72
N PRO A 98 -9.10 -17.73 13.46
CA PRO A 98 -7.75 -17.68 12.91
C PRO A 98 -7.20 -16.25 12.95
N LYS A 99 -6.07 -16.04 13.64
CA LYS A 99 -5.46 -14.71 13.86
C LYS A 99 -5.14 -13.97 12.56
N ILE A 100 -4.82 -14.71 11.49
CA ILE A 100 -4.51 -14.15 10.17
C ILE A 100 -5.67 -13.34 9.59
N TYR A 101 -6.93 -13.63 9.97
CA TYR A 101 -8.10 -12.93 9.45
C TYR A 101 -8.14 -11.45 9.88
N PHE A 102 -7.59 -11.11 11.03
CA PHE A 102 -7.48 -9.72 11.46
C PHE A 102 -6.51 -8.92 10.60
N ILE A 103 -5.40 -9.54 10.17
CA ILE A 103 -4.44 -8.89 9.27
C ILE A 103 -5.05 -8.77 7.85
N LEU A 104 -5.69 -9.83 7.36
CA LEU A 104 -6.37 -9.82 6.07
C LEU A 104 -7.48 -8.75 6.03
N SER A 105 -8.31 -8.65 7.08
CA SER A 105 -9.38 -7.65 7.14
C SER A 105 -8.83 -6.23 7.13
N HIS A 106 -7.79 -5.96 7.93
CA HIS A 106 -7.14 -4.66 7.95
C HIS A 106 -6.54 -4.29 6.57
N SER A 107 -5.76 -5.19 5.97
CA SER A 107 -5.11 -4.94 4.67
C SER A 107 -6.15 -4.72 3.56
N THR A 108 -7.24 -5.52 3.56
CA THR A 108 -8.33 -5.37 2.59
C THR A 108 -9.11 -4.07 2.80
N ALA A 109 -9.37 -3.66 4.05
CA ALA A 109 -10.02 -2.39 4.35
C ALA A 109 -9.17 -1.19 3.87
N GLN A 110 -7.84 -1.25 4.05
CA GLN A 110 -6.93 -0.23 3.52
C GLN A 110 -6.88 -0.24 1.97
N PHE A 111 -6.98 -1.41 1.35
CA PHE A 111 -7.06 -1.52 -0.10
C PHE A 111 -8.33 -0.91 -0.68
N ILE A 112 -9.49 -1.16 -0.07
CA ILE A 112 -10.76 -0.51 -0.47
C ILE A 112 -10.63 1.01 -0.40
N ASN A 113 -10.00 1.52 0.65
CA ASN A 113 -9.72 2.94 0.82
C ASN A 113 -8.81 3.52 -0.28
N PHE A 114 -7.77 2.74 -0.65
CA PHE A 114 -6.89 3.09 -1.74
C PHE A 114 -7.62 3.14 -3.08
N LEU A 115 -8.55 2.20 -3.35
CA LEU A 115 -9.36 2.21 -4.57
C LEU A 115 -10.22 3.49 -4.70
N VAL A 116 -10.76 4.00 -3.59
CA VAL A 116 -11.46 5.30 -3.59
C VAL A 116 -10.51 6.44 -3.97
N SER A 117 -9.31 6.47 -3.39
CA SER A 117 -8.30 7.48 -3.74
C SER A 117 -7.78 7.31 -5.17
N LEU A 118 -7.72 6.08 -5.68
CA LEU A 118 -7.35 5.77 -7.06
C LEU A 118 -8.40 6.28 -8.07
N ALA A 119 -9.69 6.19 -7.71
CA ALA A 119 -10.76 6.78 -8.54
C ALA A 119 -10.59 8.30 -8.65
N VAL A 120 -10.25 8.98 -7.55
CA VAL A 120 -9.94 10.42 -7.56
C VAL A 120 -8.72 10.72 -8.43
N TYR A 121 -7.67 9.89 -8.37
CA TYR A 121 -6.50 10.03 -9.24
C TYR A 121 -6.88 10.01 -10.73
N PHE A 122 -7.75 9.08 -11.14
CA PHE A 122 -8.21 9.03 -12.54
C PHE A 122 -9.03 10.25 -12.97
N VAL A 123 -9.78 10.88 -12.06
CA VAL A 123 -10.44 12.15 -12.35
C VAL A 123 -9.38 13.24 -12.67
N PHE A 124 -8.30 13.30 -11.90
CA PHE A 124 -7.21 14.26 -12.18
C PHE A 124 -6.48 13.96 -13.49
N VAL A 125 -6.26 12.69 -13.83
CA VAL A 125 -5.71 12.27 -15.13
C VAL A 125 -6.57 12.77 -16.29
N ALA A 126 -7.91 12.71 -16.14
CA ALA A 126 -8.84 13.22 -17.14
C ALA A 126 -8.79 14.76 -17.26
N VAL A 127 -8.71 15.47 -16.12
CA VAL A 127 -8.63 16.94 -16.08
C VAL A 127 -7.31 17.44 -16.70
N ASP A 128 -6.22 16.71 -16.50
CA ASP A 128 -4.89 17.01 -17.06
C ASP A 128 -4.79 16.76 -18.58
N GLY A 129 -5.87 16.26 -19.21
CA GLY A 129 -5.96 16.06 -20.66
C GLY A 129 -5.31 14.76 -21.16
N ILE A 130 -4.92 13.85 -20.26
CA ILE A 130 -4.36 12.55 -20.65
C ILE A 130 -5.51 11.65 -21.14
N SER A 131 -5.42 11.18 -22.39
CA SER A 131 -6.45 10.33 -22.99
C SER A 131 -6.39 8.91 -22.42
N PHE A 132 -7.54 8.38 -22.01
CA PHE A 132 -7.67 7.00 -21.56
C PHE A 132 -7.55 6.04 -22.75
N LYS A 133 -6.55 5.16 -22.72
CA LYS A 133 -6.32 4.12 -23.71
C LYS A 133 -6.46 2.73 -23.09
N LEU A 134 -6.57 1.70 -23.93
CA LEU A 134 -6.67 0.29 -23.48
C LEU A 134 -5.53 -0.14 -22.56
N ASN A 135 -4.36 0.49 -22.67
CA ASN A 135 -3.21 0.25 -21.80
C ASN A 135 -3.52 0.49 -20.31
N PHE A 136 -4.52 1.31 -19.97
CA PHE A 136 -4.92 1.56 -18.57
C PHE A 136 -5.40 0.29 -17.85
N PHE A 137 -5.90 -0.72 -18.57
CA PHE A 137 -6.22 -2.01 -17.94
C PHE A 137 -4.99 -2.71 -17.37
N ALA A 138 -3.80 -2.43 -17.89
CA ALA A 138 -2.55 -2.96 -17.35
C ALA A 138 -2.27 -2.48 -15.91
N LEU A 139 -2.88 -1.37 -15.45
CA LEU A 139 -2.76 -0.87 -14.09
C LEU A 139 -3.37 -1.80 -13.03
N ILE A 140 -4.25 -2.71 -13.43
CA ILE A 140 -4.80 -3.73 -12.52
C ILE A 140 -3.66 -4.59 -11.95
N TYR A 141 -2.67 -4.93 -12.78
CA TYR A 141 -1.55 -5.77 -12.39
C TYR A 141 -0.70 -5.15 -11.25
N PRO A 142 -0.09 -3.94 -11.38
CA PRO A 142 0.69 -3.35 -10.29
C PRO A 142 -0.16 -3.00 -9.06
N THR A 143 -1.46 -2.73 -9.24
CA THR A 143 -2.41 -2.51 -8.14
C THR A 143 -2.57 -3.76 -7.28
N LEU A 144 -2.74 -4.93 -7.92
CA LEU A 144 -2.82 -6.22 -7.22
C LEU A 144 -1.48 -6.61 -6.60
N CYS A 145 -0.36 -6.41 -7.32
CA CYS A 145 0.97 -6.65 -6.77
C CYS A 145 1.21 -5.80 -5.52
N LEU A 146 0.88 -4.52 -5.53
CA LEU A 146 1.03 -3.63 -4.38
C LEU A 146 0.15 -4.06 -3.19
N TYR A 147 -1.08 -4.53 -3.44
CA TYR A 147 -1.91 -5.11 -2.40
C TYR A 147 -1.25 -6.32 -1.75
N LEU A 148 -0.73 -7.25 -2.55
CA LEU A 148 -0.08 -8.46 -2.06
C LEU A 148 1.25 -8.17 -1.35
N ILE A 149 2.06 -7.21 -1.84
CA ILE A 149 3.27 -6.73 -1.17
C ILE A 149 2.91 -6.16 0.21
N ASN A 150 1.92 -5.27 0.26
CA ASN A 150 1.44 -4.69 1.52
C ASN A 150 0.92 -5.75 2.49
N LEU A 151 0.21 -6.76 1.98
CA LEU A 151 -0.27 -7.88 2.79
C LEU A 151 0.89 -8.68 3.38
N GLY A 152 1.89 -9.05 2.57
CA GLY A 152 3.08 -9.77 3.03
C GLY A 152 3.84 -9.02 4.12
N ILE A 153 4.10 -7.72 3.89
CA ILE A 153 4.76 -6.85 4.87
C ILE A 153 3.88 -6.67 6.12
N SER A 154 2.57 -6.53 5.98
CA SER A 154 1.64 -6.41 7.12
C SER A 154 1.64 -7.65 8.00
N ILE A 155 1.68 -8.85 7.41
CA ILE A 155 1.79 -10.12 8.14
C ILE A 155 3.11 -10.17 8.91
N PHE A 156 4.23 -9.82 8.26
CA PHE A 156 5.54 -9.76 8.90
C PHE A 156 5.55 -8.79 10.08
N LEU A 157 5.18 -7.53 9.86
CA LEU A 157 5.21 -6.48 10.86
C LEU A 157 4.29 -6.76 12.06
N SER A 158 3.07 -7.19 11.80
CA SER A 158 2.10 -7.51 12.83
C SER A 158 2.56 -8.67 13.72
N THR A 159 3.27 -9.63 13.12
CA THR A 159 3.84 -10.77 13.86
C THR A 159 5.05 -10.35 14.69
N VAL A 160 5.99 -9.60 14.09
CA VAL A 160 7.21 -9.14 14.78
C VAL A 160 6.87 -8.19 15.92
N TYR A 161 5.88 -7.32 15.76
CA TYR A 161 5.46 -6.35 16.78
C TYR A 161 5.08 -6.99 18.12
N ILE A 162 4.55 -8.21 18.11
CA ILE A 162 4.20 -8.91 19.36
C ILE A 162 5.43 -9.22 20.21
N PHE A 163 6.55 -9.54 19.56
CA PHE A 163 7.80 -9.91 20.24
C PHE A 163 8.74 -8.71 20.42
N PHE A 164 8.70 -7.75 19.48
CA PHE A 164 9.58 -6.59 19.44
C PHE A 164 8.78 -5.31 19.19
N ARG A 165 8.37 -4.65 20.27
CA ARG A 165 7.50 -3.47 20.23
C ARG A 165 8.17 -2.23 19.66
N ASP A 166 9.50 -2.14 19.70
CA ASP A 166 10.25 -0.98 19.21
C ASP A 166 10.13 -0.81 17.68
N ILE A 167 9.70 -1.85 16.97
CA ILE A 167 9.39 -1.75 15.54
C ILE A 167 8.32 -0.68 15.24
N ASN A 168 7.50 -0.31 16.23
CA ASN A 168 6.53 0.78 16.11
C ASN A 168 7.19 2.15 15.89
N TYR A 169 8.40 2.33 16.37
CA TYR A 169 9.20 3.54 16.15
C TYR A 169 10.09 3.42 14.92
N LEU A 170 10.66 2.25 14.69
CA LEU A 170 11.57 2.00 13.56
C LEU A 170 10.85 2.01 12.22
N TRP A 171 9.69 1.38 12.11
CA TRP A 171 8.98 1.26 10.84
C TRP A 171 8.54 2.59 10.23
N PRO A 172 7.98 3.57 10.99
CA PRO A 172 7.70 4.90 10.45
C PRO A 172 8.94 5.63 9.92
N LEU A 173 10.11 5.44 10.55
CA LEU A 173 11.38 6.00 10.04
C LEU A 173 11.78 5.35 8.73
N LEU A 174 11.71 4.02 8.63
CA LEU A 174 11.98 3.29 7.39
C LEU A 174 11.00 3.70 6.28
N CYS A 175 9.72 3.93 6.59
CA CYS A 175 8.77 4.45 5.61
C CYS A 175 9.22 5.80 5.04
N ARG A 176 9.78 6.71 5.85
CA ARG A 176 10.32 7.99 5.34
C ARG A 176 11.52 7.77 4.41
N VAL A 177 12.42 6.86 4.75
CA VAL A 177 13.54 6.49 3.87
C VAL A 177 13.01 5.93 2.55
N ILE A 178 12.05 5.00 2.59
CA ILE A 178 11.42 4.42 1.41
C ILE A 178 10.74 5.49 0.55
N MET A 179 10.12 6.52 1.18
CA MET A 179 9.50 7.63 0.46
C MET A 179 10.51 8.35 -0.46
N TYR A 180 11.65 8.72 0.09
CA TYR A 180 12.72 9.37 -0.68
C TYR A 180 13.40 8.41 -1.66
N ALA A 181 13.56 7.14 -1.29
CA ALA A 181 14.11 6.09 -2.14
C ALA A 181 13.13 5.55 -3.19
N SER A 182 11.97 6.17 -3.39
CA SER A 182 10.97 5.76 -4.39
C SER A 182 10.80 6.78 -5.53
N ALA A 183 11.71 7.74 -5.66
CA ALA A 183 11.71 8.77 -6.71
C ALA A 183 10.32 9.44 -6.89
N ILE A 184 9.66 9.78 -5.77
CA ILE A 184 8.32 10.37 -5.81
C ILE A 184 8.37 11.81 -6.33
N PHE A 185 9.36 12.59 -5.89
CA PHE A 185 9.43 14.04 -6.09
C PHE A 185 10.32 14.47 -7.25
N TYR A 186 11.22 13.61 -7.72
CA TYR A 186 12.25 13.92 -8.69
C TYR A 186 12.27 12.91 -9.83
N ASP A 187 12.80 13.35 -10.99
CA ASP A 187 12.98 12.47 -12.14
C ASP A 187 14.18 11.53 -11.91
N VAL A 188 13.99 10.27 -12.28
CA VAL A 188 15.03 9.23 -12.23
C VAL A 188 16.19 9.54 -13.18
N SER A 189 15.99 10.36 -14.21
CA SER A 189 17.04 10.78 -15.15
C SER A 189 18.18 11.52 -14.50
N ILE A 190 17.95 12.20 -13.37
CA ILE A 190 18.95 12.98 -12.64
C ILE A 190 19.93 12.06 -11.86
N LEU A 191 19.51 10.80 -11.59
CA LEU A 191 20.28 9.90 -10.75
C LEU A 191 21.39 9.16 -11.50
N PRO A 192 22.55 8.89 -10.82
CA PRO A 192 23.59 8.02 -11.34
C PRO A 192 23.07 6.61 -11.64
N ASN A 193 23.70 5.90 -12.59
CA ASN A 193 23.27 4.57 -13.03
C ASN A 193 23.19 3.53 -11.90
N ILE A 194 24.05 3.63 -10.90
CA ILE A 194 24.06 2.75 -9.72
C ILE A 194 22.77 2.93 -8.93
N MET A 195 22.36 4.18 -8.64
CA MET A 195 21.13 4.50 -7.91
C MET A 195 19.88 4.06 -8.69
N ARG A 196 19.87 4.23 -10.02
CA ARG A 196 18.77 3.73 -10.87
C ARG A 196 18.60 2.21 -10.77
N ARG A 197 19.69 1.45 -10.66
CA ARG A 197 19.62 -0.01 -10.45
C ARG A 197 19.09 -0.36 -9.07
N LEU A 198 19.52 0.35 -8.02
CA LEU A 198 19.05 0.14 -6.66
C LEU A 198 17.56 0.46 -6.51
N LEU A 199 17.06 1.50 -7.19
CA LEU A 199 15.61 1.80 -7.20
C LEU A 199 14.77 0.63 -7.71
N LYS A 200 15.24 -0.11 -8.72
CA LYS A 200 14.54 -1.29 -9.25
C LYS A 200 14.44 -2.45 -8.24
N CYS A 201 15.24 -2.45 -7.18
CA CYS A 201 15.10 -3.40 -6.08
C CYS A 201 14.00 -3.00 -5.08
N ASN A 202 13.44 -1.80 -5.20
CA ASN A 202 12.34 -1.34 -4.36
C ASN A 202 10.99 -1.70 -5.02
N PRO A 203 10.20 -2.63 -4.46
CA PRO A 203 8.94 -3.05 -5.06
C PRO A 203 7.90 -1.92 -5.14
N LEU A 204 7.93 -0.97 -4.19
CA LEU A 204 7.07 0.21 -4.24
C LEU A 204 7.42 1.12 -5.42
N TYR A 205 8.72 1.37 -5.64
CA TYR A 205 9.18 2.14 -6.80
C TYR A 205 8.74 1.47 -8.11
N MET A 206 8.87 0.16 -8.21
CA MET A 206 8.44 -0.57 -9.41
C MET A 206 6.94 -0.39 -9.69
N CYS A 207 6.09 -0.39 -8.66
CA CYS A 207 4.67 -0.11 -8.84
C CYS A 207 4.42 1.34 -9.29
N ILE A 208 5.12 2.32 -8.70
CA ILE A 208 5.02 3.74 -9.06
C ILE A 208 5.47 3.97 -10.50
N ASP A 209 6.61 3.43 -10.88
CA ASP A 209 7.17 3.54 -12.22
C ASP A 209 6.24 2.90 -13.27
N TYR A 210 5.64 1.74 -12.95
CA TYR A 210 4.63 1.10 -13.79
C TYR A 210 3.43 2.02 -14.05
N PHE A 211 2.90 2.66 -13.00
CA PHE A 211 1.80 3.63 -13.14
C PHE A 211 2.20 4.78 -14.06
N ARG A 212 3.40 5.33 -13.90
CA ARG A 212 3.91 6.43 -14.73
C ARG A 212 4.11 6.03 -16.20
N GLN A 213 4.68 4.86 -16.44
CA GLN A 213 4.85 4.34 -17.80
C GLN A 213 3.51 4.17 -18.52
N VAL A 214 2.50 3.64 -17.84
CA VAL A 214 1.17 3.43 -18.46
C VAL A 214 0.41 4.75 -18.61
N VAL A 215 0.36 5.58 -17.57
CA VAL A 215 -0.50 6.79 -17.56
C VAL A 215 0.13 7.93 -18.35
N ILE A 216 1.41 8.23 -18.12
CA ILE A 216 2.08 9.40 -18.72
C ILE A 216 2.66 9.04 -20.09
N HIS A 217 3.39 7.92 -20.16
CA HIS A 217 4.09 7.53 -21.40
C HIS A 217 3.26 6.61 -22.30
N ASN A 218 2.06 6.19 -21.85
CA ASN A 218 1.15 5.30 -22.56
C ASN A 218 1.83 4.01 -23.08
N SER A 219 2.79 3.48 -22.34
CA SER A 219 3.56 2.27 -22.65
C SER A 219 3.38 1.23 -21.56
N VAL A 220 3.22 -0.04 -21.95
CA VAL A 220 3.16 -1.14 -20.99
C VAL A 220 4.58 -1.66 -20.77
N PRO A 221 5.02 -1.83 -19.50
CA PRO A 221 6.33 -2.38 -19.20
C PRO A 221 6.58 -3.76 -19.80
N THR A 222 7.86 -4.08 -20.03
CA THR A 222 8.29 -5.36 -20.62
C THR A 222 7.93 -6.55 -19.74
N LEU A 223 7.88 -7.76 -20.36
CA LEU A 223 7.62 -8.99 -19.62
C LEU A 223 8.65 -9.23 -18.50
N SER A 224 9.92 -8.90 -18.73
CA SER A 224 10.98 -9.01 -17.70
C SER A 224 10.67 -8.15 -16.48
N TYR A 225 10.15 -6.94 -16.70
CA TYR A 225 9.74 -6.04 -15.62
C TYR A 225 8.57 -6.62 -14.80
N ASN A 226 7.57 -7.18 -15.51
CA ASN A 226 6.43 -7.84 -14.87
C ASN A 226 6.86 -9.05 -14.04
N LEU A 227 7.75 -9.90 -14.56
CA LEU A 227 8.29 -11.05 -13.83
C LEU A 227 9.07 -10.63 -12.59
N MET A 228 9.88 -9.56 -12.67
CA MET A 228 10.61 -9.03 -11.53
C MET A 228 9.66 -8.52 -10.44
N LEU A 229 8.61 -7.77 -10.80
CA LEU A 229 7.61 -7.29 -9.85
C LEU A 229 6.85 -8.47 -9.21
N CYS A 230 6.51 -9.51 -9.99
CA CYS A 230 5.89 -10.72 -9.48
C CYS A 230 6.82 -11.44 -8.48
N ALA A 231 8.08 -11.61 -8.80
CA ALA A 231 9.07 -12.24 -7.91
C ALA A 231 9.20 -11.49 -6.57
N MET A 232 9.26 -10.14 -6.60
CA MET A 232 9.27 -9.29 -5.41
C MET A 232 7.99 -9.45 -4.59
N THR A 233 6.84 -9.53 -5.25
CA THR A 233 5.54 -9.74 -4.60
C THR A 233 5.50 -11.08 -3.86
N VAL A 234 5.91 -12.14 -4.55
CA VAL A 234 5.99 -13.50 -3.97
C VAL A 234 6.99 -13.54 -2.82
N PHE A 235 8.13 -12.90 -2.95
CA PHE A 235 9.13 -12.79 -1.88
C PHE A 235 8.56 -12.15 -0.61
N CYS A 236 7.87 -11.01 -0.73
CA CYS A 236 7.23 -10.34 0.42
C CYS A 236 6.18 -11.24 1.09
N LEU A 237 5.36 -11.95 0.30
CA LEU A 237 4.37 -12.88 0.84
C LEU A 237 5.01 -14.08 1.54
N LEU A 238 6.09 -14.63 0.98
CA LEU A 238 6.82 -15.75 1.58
C LEU A 238 7.45 -15.33 2.91
N VAL A 239 8.12 -14.17 2.97
CA VAL A 239 8.73 -13.65 4.20
C VAL A 239 7.65 -13.48 5.28
N GLY A 240 6.55 -12.80 4.96
CA GLY A 240 5.45 -12.62 5.92
C GLY A 240 4.81 -13.94 6.36
N GLY A 241 4.52 -14.83 5.40
CA GLY A 241 3.90 -16.13 5.66
C GLY A 241 4.79 -17.07 6.48
N CYS A 242 6.09 -17.13 6.19
CA CYS A 242 7.06 -17.93 6.95
C CYS A 242 7.19 -17.40 8.38
N THR A 243 7.37 -16.09 8.55
CA THR A 243 7.45 -15.47 9.89
C THR A 243 6.20 -15.77 10.71
N TYR A 244 5.01 -15.63 10.11
CA TYR A 244 3.76 -15.96 10.80
C TYR A 244 3.66 -17.43 11.16
N ARG A 245 4.02 -18.36 10.26
CA ARG A 245 3.99 -19.82 10.53
C ARG A 245 4.89 -20.21 11.70
N ILE A 246 6.09 -19.64 11.76
CA ILE A 246 7.06 -19.93 12.83
C ILE A 246 6.57 -19.40 14.18
N CYS A 247 5.94 -18.22 14.18
CA CYS A 247 5.60 -17.51 15.41
C CYS A 247 4.15 -17.74 15.90
N ARG A 248 3.23 -18.24 15.06
CA ARG A 248 1.79 -18.29 15.33
C ARG A 248 1.40 -18.93 16.65
N ASP A 249 2.12 -19.98 17.05
CA ASP A 249 1.79 -20.77 18.24
C ASP A 249 2.29 -20.08 19.52
N LYS A 250 3.31 -19.20 19.38
CA LYS A 250 3.87 -18.39 20.48
C LYS A 250 3.10 -17.08 20.70
N ILE A 251 2.37 -16.59 19.71
CA ILE A 251 1.62 -15.31 19.78
C ILE A 251 0.74 -15.20 21.04
N PRO A 252 -0.07 -16.23 21.46
CA PRO A 252 -0.92 -16.11 22.63
C PRO A 252 -0.18 -15.96 23.96
N LEU A 253 1.11 -16.30 24.01
CA LEU A 253 1.92 -16.23 25.21
C LEU A 253 2.48 -14.83 25.50
N TYR A 254 2.51 -13.96 24.48
CA TYR A 254 3.12 -12.62 24.52
C TYR A 254 2.11 -11.47 24.42
N VAL A 255 0.82 -11.79 24.43
CA VAL A 255 -0.26 -10.81 24.27
C VAL A 255 -1.07 -10.61 25.55
#